data_cab0daa714294def1bc44920c12db1c6
#
_entry.id   cab0daa714294def1bc44920c12db1c6
#
_cell.length_a   1.000
_cell.length_b   1.000
_cell.length_c   1.000
_cell.angle_alpha   90.00
_cell.angle_beta   90.00
_cell.angle_gamma   90.00
#
_symmetry.space_group_name_H-M   'P 1'
#
loop_
_entity.id
_entity.type
_entity.pdbx_description
1 polymer ?
#
loop_
_entity_poly.entity_id
_entity_poly.type
_entity_poly.pdbx_seq_one_letter_code
_entity_poly.pdbx_strand_id
1 'polypeptide(L)'
;TFAAVSPMISIGLSQGGGVPGLKAIFGAVIIAGIVTFVVAPFFANLIRLFPPVVTGTVITIIGVVLLSVAALDAGGGGASQFTEPPTFGALRNLALAGFTLVFILALYRFFKGFVATIAVLIGLVVGTIVGAIFGFADFSRVADAPWFGVTTPFHFGVPTFNAAAIIAMVIVMLITMVETTGDVFACADIVDKPVDKSDVARALRADGLSTTLGGILNSFPYTCFAENVGLVRLTKVKSRYVVATAGIFMMIIGIFPKVGAAVAAIPPPVLGGASFALFGTVAVVGVQILRRVDFHDERNVIVLAISMAMAITPTVYPTIFAEFPEGVRTIINSGITMGSITAILLNLIFNVWGGNSNLVTKVLPTPQHDDVLSIDQINQ
;
A
#
# COMPACT_ATOMS: atom_id res chain seq x y z
N THR A 1 -2.35 4.18 -2.94
CA THR A 1 -2.20 3.27 -1.80
C THR A 1 -2.90 1.94 -2.02
N PHE A 2 -2.26 0.84 -1.65
CA PHE A 2 -2.85 -0.51 -1.72
C PHE A 2 -4.05 -0.66 -0.77
N ALA A 3 -4.08 0.08 0.32
CA ALA A 3 -5.20 0.08 1.26
C ALA A 3 -6.55 0.45 0.61
N ALA A 4 -6.53 1.20 -0.51
CA ALA A 4 -7.72 1.61 -1.23
C ALA A 4 -8.31 0.51 -2.14
N VAL A 5 -7.55 -0.52 -2.51
CA VAL A 5 -7.96 -1.50 -3.55
C VAL A 5 -9.26 -2.20 -3.17
N SER A 6 -9.32 -2.80 -1.99
CA SER A 6 -10.51 -3.54 -1.53
C SER A 6 -11.74 -2.63 -1.34
N PRO A 7 -11.65 -1.48 -0.67
CA PRO A 7 -12.77 -0.53 -0.59
C PRO A 7 -13.24 -0.02 -1.95
N MET A 8 -12.33 0.23 -2.90
CA MET A 8 -12.71 0.68 -4.25
C MET A 8 -13.46 -0.40 -5.02
N ILE A 9 -13.04 -1.66 -4.92
CA ILE A 9 -13.78 -2.77 -5.52
C ILE A 9 -15.19 -2.85 -4.91
N SER A 10 -15.31 -2.78 -3.59
CA SER A 10 -16.62 -2.80 -2.90
C SER A 10 -17.50 -1.64 -3.33
N ILE A 11 -16.96 -0.40 -3.41
CA ILE A 11 -17.69 0.78 -3.89
C ILE A 11 -18.15 0.57 -5.34
N GLY A 12 -17.24 0.11 -6.20
CA GLY A 12 -17.54 -0.12 -7.61
C GLY A 12 -18.68 -1.11 -7.80
N LEU A 13 -18.64 -2.23 -7.10
CA LEU A 13 -19.66 -3.28 -7.19
C LEU A 13 -20.99 -2.84 -6.59
N SER A 14 -21.00 -2.11 -5.47
CA SER A 14 -22.22 -1.61 -4.82
C SER A 14 -22.97 -0.60 -5.67
N GLN A 15 -22.31 0.08 -6.57
CA GLN A 15 -22.90 1.07 -7.50
C GLN A 15 -23.19 0.48 -8.89
N GLY A 16 -23.27 -0.84 -9.01
CA GLY A 16 -23.64 -1.54 -10.25
C GLY A 16 -22.47 -1.82 -11.20
N GLY A 17 -21.23 -1.58 -10.76
CA GLY A 17 -20.03 -1.83 -11.57
C GLY A 17 -19.86 -0.88 -12.76
N GLY A 18 -18.92 -1.17 -13.64
CA GLY A 18 -18.69 -0.41 -14.87
C GLY A 18 -18.49 1.09 -14.66
N VAL A 19 -19.03 1.90 -15.57
CA VAL A 19 -18.89 3.37 -15.52
C VAL A 19 -19.58 4.00 -14.28
N PRO A 20 -20.78 3.61 -13.86
CA PRO A 20 -21.37 4.13 -12.63
C PRO A 20 -20.51 3.89 -11.39
N GLY A 21 -19.98 2.69 -11.24
CA GLY A 21 -19.05 2.34 -10.17
C GLY A 21 -17.79 3.20 -10.17
N LEU A 22 -17.19 3.43 -11.34
CA LEU A 22 -16.01 4.29 -11.48
C LEU A 22 -16.30 5.74 -11.10
N LYS A 23 -17.45 6.28 -11.49
CA LYS A 23 -17.87 7.64 -11.09
C LYS A 23 -17.98 7.81 -9.58
N ALA A 24 -18.53 6.80 -8.90
CA ALA A 24 -18.64 6.81 -7.43
C ALA A 24 -17.28 6.68 -6.76
N ILE A 25 -16.39 5.84 -7.28
CA ILE A 25 -15.02 5.70 -6.80
C ILE A 25 -14.28 7.04 -6.90
N PHE A 26 -14.27 7.67 -8.07
CA PHE A 26 -13.56 8.93 -8.26
C PHE A 26 -14.16 10.07 -7.45
N GLY A 27 -15.49 10.12 -7.29
CA GLY A 27 -16.13 11.07 -6.39
C GLY A 27 -15.68 10.90 -4.93
N ALA A 28 -15.62 9.66 -4.45
CA ALA A 28 -15.14 9.36 -3.11
C ALA A 28 -13.64 9.69 -2.93
N VAL A 29 -12.80 9.38 -3.94
CA VAL A 29 -11.36 9.70 -3.94
C VAL A 29 -11.11 11.20 -3.86
N ILE A 30 -11.82 12.02 -4.65
CA ILE A 30 -11.68 13.48 -4.64
C ILE A 30 -11.98 14.03 -3.25
N ILE A 31 -13.13 13.66 -2.67
CA ILE A 31 -13.53 14.17 -1.34
C ILE A 31 -12.55 13.67 -0.26
N ALA A 32 -12.14 12.41 -0.30
CA ALA A 32 -11.18 11.86 0.66
C ALA A 32 -9.82 12.58 0.57
N GLY A 33 -9.35 12.93 -0.63
CA GLY A 33 -8.15 13.72 -0.83
C GLY A 33 -8.26 15.13 -0.24
N ILE A 34 -9.39 15.81 -0.45
CA ILE A 34 -9.66 17.13 0.13
C ILE A 34 -9.69 17.04 1.67
N VAL A 35 -10.40 16.05 2.22
CA VAL A 35 -10.45 15.82 3.67
C VAL A 35 -9.06 15.59 4.23
N THR A 36 -8.25 14.75 3.58
CA THR A 36 -6.86 14.50 3.98
C THR A 36 -6.04 15.80 4.01
N PHE A 37 -6.13 16.61 2.97
CA PHE A 37 -5.43 17.90 2.90
C PHE A 37 -5.81 18.83 4.04
N VAL A 38 -7.10 18.93 4.34
CA VAL A 38 -7.63 19.82 5.41
C VAL A 38 -7.27 19.27 6.79
N VAL A 39 -7.38 17.95 6.99
CA VAL A 39 -7.15 17.31 8.29
C VAL A 39 -5.66 17.14 8.61
N ALA A 40 -4.77 17.19 7.63
CA ALA A 40 -3.34 16.97 7.79
C ALA A 40 -2.68 17.72 8.98
N PRO A 41 -2.90 19.03 9.22
CA PRO A 41 -2.30 19.72 10.35
C PRO A 41 -2.84 19.23 11.70
N PHE A 42 -4.12 18.84 11.75
CA PHE A 42 -4.75 18.31 12.96
C PHE A 42 -4.24 16.90 13.24
N PHE A 43 -4.14 16.07 12.21
CA PHE A 43 -3.62 14.71 12.30
C PHE A 43 -2.17 14.70 12.80
N ALA A 44 -1.33 15.61 12.36
CA ALA A 44 0.03 15.76 12.86
C ALA A 44 0.12 15.99 14.38
N ASN A 45 -0.94 16.51 15.01
CA ASN A 45 -1.05 16.59 16.46
C ASN A 45 -1.52 15.27 17.11
N LEU A 46 -2.20 14.42 16.37
CA LEU A 46 -2.71 13.12 16.82
C LEU A 46 -1.69 11.97 16.67
N ILE A 47 -0.49 12.22 16.15
CA ILE A 47 0.57 11.20 15.95
C ILE A 47 0.81 10.37 17.21
N ARG A 48 0.70 10.98 18.40
CA ARG A 48 0.82 10.28 19.68
C ARG A 48 -0.19 9.14 19.89
N LEU A 49 -1.30 9.11 19.12
CA LEU A 49 -2.31 8.06 19.17
C LEU A 49 -1.96 6.87 18.27
N PHE A 50 -0.91 7.02 17.47
CA PHE A 50 -0.42 6.00 16.55
C PHE A 50 0.98 5.52 16.96
N PRO A 51 1.10 4.88 18.15
CA PRO A 51 2.36 4.31 18.60
C PRO A 51 2.79 3.17 17.66
N PRO A 52 4.05 2.70 17.75
CA PRO A 52 4.57 1.62 16.91
C PRO A 52 3.70 0.35 16.88
N VAL A 53 2.96 0.06 17.95
CA VAL A 53 2.03 -1.09 17.98
C VAL A 53 0.90 -0.91 16.96
N VAL A 54 0.32 0.28 16.84
CA VAL A 54 -0.74 0.55 15.85
C VAL A 54 -0.16 0.59 14.44
N THR A 55 0.87 1.41 14.24
CA THR A 55 1.48 1.58 12.90
C THR A 55 2.03 0.26 12.37
N GLY A 56 2.78 -0.49 13.18
CA GLY A 56 3.33 -1.78 12.78
C GLY A 56 2.23 -2.83 12.51
N THR A 57 1.16 -2.84 13.33
CA THR A 57 0.01 -3.73 13.10
C THR A 57 -0.67 -3.41 11.78
N VAL A 58 -0.96 -2.14 11.49
CA VAL A 58 -1.63 -1.70 10.26
C VAL A 58 -0.80 -2.08 9.03
N ILE A 59 0.49 -1.79 9.01
CA ILE A 59 1.37 -2.12 7.87
C ILE A 59 1.48 -3.64 7.70
N THR A 60 1.57 -4.41 8.79
CA THR A 60 1.56 -5.88 8.72
C THR A 60 0.25 -6.40 8.12
N ILE A 61 -0.90 -5.87 8.56
CA ILE A 61 -2.22 -6.20 8.03
C ILE A 61 -2.28 -5.92 6.52
N ILE A 62 -1.83 -4.74 6.08
CA ILE A 62 -1.81 -4.38 4.65
C ILE A 62 -1.06 -5.46 3.86
N GLY A 63 0.16 -5.79 4.26
CA GLY A 63 0.97 -6.80 3.59
C GLY A 63 0.29 -8.18 3.55
N VAL A 64 -0.22 -8.66 4.69
CA VAL A 64 -0.84 -9.99 4.81
C VAL A 64 -2.16 -10.08 4.02
N VAL A 65 -3.02 -9.08 4.10
CA VAL A 65 -4.30 -9.06 3.38
C VAL A 65 -4.07 -9.04 1.86
N LEU A 66 -3.07 -8.28 1.40
CA LEU A 66 -2.75 -8.21 -0.03
C LEU A 66 -2.14 -9.50 -0.59
N LEU A 67 -1.64 -10.43 0.24
CA LEU A 67 -1.26 -11.77 -0.23
C LEU A 67 -2.43 -12.53 -0.85
N SER A 68 -3.68 -12.24 -0.43
CA SER A 68 -4.87 -12.83 -1.07
C SER A 68 -5.03 -12.34 -2.51
N VAL A 69 -4.71 -11.08 -2.79
CA VAL A 69 -4.72 -10.52 -4.15
C VAL A 69 -3.58 -11.14 -4.98
N ALA A 70 -2.39 -11.28 -4.40
CA ALA A 70 -1.28 -11.97 -5.06
C ALA A 70 -1.63 -13.42 -5.42
N ALA A 71 -2.32 -14.14 -4.53
CA ALA A 71 -2.78 -15.51 -4.77
C ALA A 71 -3.85 -15.57 -5.88
N LEU A 72 -4.78 -14.60 -5.90
CA LEU A 72 -5.78 -14.48 -6.96
C LEU A 72 -5.11 -14.30 -8.33
N ASP A 73 -4.16 -13.37 -8.44
CA ASP A 73 -3.42 -13.12 -9.67
C ASP A 73 -2.56 -14.32 -10.08
N ALA A 74 -1.86 -14.97 -9.13
CA ALA A 74 -1.07 -16.16 -9.39
C ALA A 74 -1.92 -17.32 -9.93
N GLY A 75 -3.18 -17.42 -9.50
CA GLY A 75 -4.15 -18.38 -10.01
C GLY A 75 -4.62 -18.10 -11.44
N GLY A 76 -4.36 -16.92 -11.98
CA GLY A 76 -4.77 -16.49 -13.33
C GLY A 76 -5.65 -15.24 -13.36
N GLY A 77 -5.83 -14.58 -12.18
CA GLY A 77 -6.68 -13.41 -12.02
C GLY A 77 -8.16 -13.73 -11.89
N GLY A 78 -8.96 -12.75 -11.46
CA GLY A 78 -10.39 -12.93 -11.18
C GLY A 78 -11.20 -13.42 -12.38
N ALA A 79 -10.85 -12.96 -13.59
CA ALA A 79 -11.56 -13.38 -14.82
C ALA A 79 -11.45 -14.89 -15.08
N SER A 80 -10.35 -15.53 -14.70
CA SER A 80 -10.12 -16.95 -14.93
C SER A 80 -11.04 -17.89 -14.13
N GLN A 81 -11.71 -17.35 -13.09
CA GLN A 81 -12.71 -18.09 -12.30
C GLN A 81 -14.02 -18.27 -13.08
N PHE A 82 -14.29 -17.41 -14.05
CA PHE A 82 -15.55 -17.38 -14.80
C PHE A 82 -15.40 -17.91 -16.25
N THR A 83 -14.23 -18.45 -16.63
CA THR A 83 -14.05 -19.11 -17.93
C THR A 83 -14.71 -20.50 -17.90
N GLU A 84 -15.14 -21.00 -19.06
CA GLU A 84 -15.68 -22.37 -19.19
C GLU A 84 -14.77 -23.22 -20.10
N PRO A 85 -14.06 -24.22 -19.55
CA PRO A 85 -13.92 -24.57 -18.13
C PRO A 85 -13.11 -23.54 -17.35
N PRO A 86 -13.30 -23.41 -15.99
CA PRO A 86 -12.52 -22.51 -15.18
C PRO A 86 -11.02 -22.80 -15.30
N THR A 87 -10.23 -21.74 -15.56
CA THR A 87 -8.77 -21.87 -15.68
C THR A 87 -8.03 -21.34 -14.44
N PHE A 88 -8.77 -20.89 -13.44
CA PHE A 88 -8.20 -20.45 -12.16
C PHE A 88 -7.48 -21.62 -11.46
N GLY A 89 -6.27 -21.35 -10.98
CA GLY A 89 -5.44 -22.36 -10.32
C GLY A 89 -4.85 -23.42 -11.27
N ALA A 90 -5.02 -23.27 -12.60
CA ALA A 90 -4.41 -24.17 -13.54
C ALA A 90 -2.90 -24.25 -13.35
N LEU A 91 -2.32 -25.46 -13.49
CA LEU A 91 -0.88 -25.68 -13.27
C LEU A 91 0.00 -24.72 -14.07
N ARG A 92 -0.40 -24.38 -15.29
CA ARG A 92 0.29 -23.43 -16.15
C ARG A 92 0.38 -22.03 -15.52
N ASN A 93 -0.70 -21.55 -14.87
CA ASN A 93 -0.74 -20.25 -14.20
C ASN A 93 0.20 -20.25 -12.99
N LEU A 94 0.08 -21.28 -12.14
CA LEU A 94 0.92 -21.45 -10.96
C LEU A 94 2.40 -21.66 -11.32
N ALA A 95 2.70 -22.36 -12.42
CA ALA A 95 4.06 -22.52 -12.90
C ALA A 95 4.68 -21.18 -13.35
N LEU A 96 3.92 -20.33 -14.07
CA LEU A 96 4.39 -19.00 -14.49
C LEU A 96 4.56 -18.06 -13.30
N ALA A 97 3.64 -18.07 -12.34
CA ALA A 97 3.75 -17.30 -11.10
C ALA A 97 4.95 -17.77 -10.26
N GLY A 98 5.10 -19.09 -10.09
CA GLY A 98 6.23 -19.71 -9.38
C GLY A 98 7.56 -19.40 -10.06
N PHE A 99 7.64 -19.48 -11.39
CA PHE A 99 8.83 -19.08 -12.15
C PHE A 99 9.21 -17.63 -11.87
N THR A 100 8.23 -16.70 -11.96
CA THR A 100 8.48 -15.28 -11.72
C THR A 100 8.98 -15.03 -10.31
N LEU A 101 8.35 -15.63 -9.29
CA LEU A 101 8.77 -15.52 -7.90
C LEU A 101 10.18 -16.07 -7.68
N VAL A 102 10.44 -17.30 -8.14
CA VAL A 102 11.77 -17.94 -8.00
C VAL A 102 12.84 -17.14 -8.71
N PHE A 103 12.55 -16.59 -9.88
CA PHE A 103 13.48 -15.74 -10.62
C PHE A 103 13.80 -14.46 -9.86
N ILE A 104 12.82 -13.79 -9.25
CA ILE A 104 13.02 -12.63 -8.38
C ILE A 104 13.90 -13.00 -7.18
N LEU A 105 13.61 -14.12 -6.51
CA LEU A 105 14.41 -14.61 -5.38
C LEU A 105 15.85 -14.94 -5.79
N ALA A 106 16.05 -15.51 -6.96
CA ALA A 106 17.37 -15.77 -7.52
C ALA A 106 18.16 -14.47 -7.73
N LEU A 107 17.50 -13.43 -8.27
CA LEU A 107 18.11 -12.12 -8.40
C LEU A 107 18.55 -11.54 -7.05
N TYR A 108 17.71 -11.62 -6.02
CA TYR A 108 18.07 -11.21 -4.65
C TYR A 108 19.23 -12.04 -4.08
N ARG A 109 19.31 -13.34 -4.41
CA ARG A 109 20.34 -14.25 -3.89
C ARG A 109 21.70 -14.02 -4.54
N PHE A 110 21.73 -13.84 -5.86
CA PHE A 110 22.97 -13.82 -6.63
C PHE A 110 23.50 -12.41 -6.92
N PHE A 111 22.63 -11.40 -6.88
CA PHE A 111 23.02 -10.03 -7.16
C PHE A 111 22.89 -9.14 -5.91
N LYS A 112 23.69 -8.07 -5.86
CA LYS A 112 23.68 -7.06 -4.80
C LYS A 112 23.56 -5.67 -5.41
N GLY A 113 23.27 -4.67 -4.57
CA GLY A 113 23.19 -3.27 -5.00
C GLY A 113 22.01 -3.02 -5.95
N PHE A 114 22.25 -2.28 -7.02
CA PHE A 114 21.23 -1.79 -7.93
C PHE A 114 20.36 -2.91 -8.55
N VAL A 115 20.97 -4.02 -8.99
CA VAL A 115 20.23 -5.15 -9.59
C VAL A 115 19.27 -5.79 -8.60
N ALA A 116 19.68 -5.99 -7.36
CA ALA A 116 18.78 -6.48 -6.31
C ALA A 116 17.63 -5.50 -6.06
N THR A 117 17.89 -4.19 -6.09
CA THR A 117 16.87 -3.17 -5.90
C THR A 117 15.77 -3.23 -6.97
N ILE A 118 16.13 -3.48 -8.23
CA ILE A 118 15.18 -3.56 -9.35
C ILE A 118 14.77 -5.01 -9.68
N ALA A 119 15.07 -5.97 -8.80
CA ALA A 119 14.84 -7.41 -9.05
C ALA A 119 13.38 -7.72 -9.39
N VAL A 120 12.42 -7.08 -8.73
CA VAL A 120 10.99 -7.24 -9.02
C VAL A 120 10.64 -6.74 -10.42
N LEU A 121 11.18 -5.59 -10.83
CA LEU A 121 10.96 -5.06 -12.18
C LEU A 121 11.55 -6.00 -13.24
N ILE A 122 12.77 -6.50 -13.03
CA ILE A 122 13.39 -7.47 -13.94
C ILE A 122 12.55 -8.75 -13.98
N GLY A 123 12.06 -9.22 -12.84
CA GLY A 123 11.18 -10.38 -12.75
C GLY A 123 9.88 -10.22 -13.51
N LEU A 124 9.24 -9.04 -13.42
CA LEU A 124 8.05 -8.71 -14.19
C LEU A 124 8.32 -8.73 -15.69
N VAL A 125 9.42 -8.13 -16.14
CA VAL A 125 9.79 -8.10 -17.57
C VAL A 125 10.08 -9.51 -18.09
N VAL A 126 10.93 -10.27 -17.40
CA VAL A 126 11.30 -11.63 -17.81
C VAL A 126 10.08 -12.57 -17.73
N GLY A 127 9.30 -12.48 -16.64
CA GLY A 127 8.05 -13.24 -16.50
C GLY A 127 7.06 -12.95 -17.62
N THR A 128 6.94 -11.67 -18.04
CA THR A 128 6.07 -11.28 -19.16
C THR A 128 6.58 -11.83 -20.48
N ILE A 129 7.90 -11.79 -20.73
CA ILE A 129 8.50 -12.37 -21.94
C ILE A 129 8.22 -13.87 -21.99
N VAL A 130 8.46 -14.58 -20.88
CA VAL A 130 8.16 -16.02 -20.79
C VAL A 130 6.66 -16.27 -20.97
N GLY A 131 5.80 -15.47 -20.31
CA GLY A 131 4.35 -15.55 -20.46
C GLY A 131 3.91 -15.32 -21.91
N ALA A 132 4.54 -14.38 -22.63
CA ALA A 132 4.26 -14.13 -24.05
C ALA A 132 4.61 -15.33 -24.94
N ILE A 133 5.75 -15.98 -24.71
CA ILE A 133 6.18 -17.18 -25.45
C ILE A 133 5.16 -18.31 -25.27
N PHE A 134 4.56 -18.46 -24.09
CA PHE A 134 3.54 -19.47 -23.78
C PHE A 134 2.10 -19.01 -24.04
N GLY A 135 1.90 -17.83 -24.68
CA GLY A 135 0.57 -17.33 -25.07
C GLY A 135 -0.29 -16.78 -23.94
N PHE A 136 0.32 -16.33 -22.82
CA PHE A 136 -0.41 -15.69 -21.71
C PHE A 136 -0.59 -14.17 -21.90
N ALA A 137 0.24 -13.52 -22.70
CA ALA A 137 0.22 -12.08 -22.91
C ALA A 137 -0.45 -11.74 -24.23
N ASP A 138 -1.38 -10.79 -24.20
CA ASP A 138 -2.00 -10.20 -25.37
C ASP A 138 -1.48 -8.78 -25.57
N PHE A 139 -0.67 -8.60 -26.60
CA PHE A 139 -0.10 -7.31 -26.99
C PHE A 139 -0.90 -6.58 -28.09
N SER A 140 -2.06 -7.09 -28.49
CA SER A 140 -2.89 -6.43 -29.52
C SER A 140 -3.21 -4.99 -29.13
N ARG A 141 -3.61 -4.76 -27.87
CA ARG A 141 -3.89 -3.42 -27.34
C ARG A 141 -2.68 -2.49 -27.35
N VAL A 142 -1.46 -3.03 -27.27
CA VAL A 142 -0.23 -2.24 -27.33
C VAL A 142 -0.01 -1.72 -28.76
N ALA A 143 -0.32 -2.55 -29.74
CA ALA A 143 -0.23 -2.17 -31.16
C ALA A 143 -1.18 -1.01 -31.48
N ASP A 144 -2.42 -1.10 -31.01
CA ASP A 144 -3.50 -0.13 -31.26
C ASP A 144 -3.40 1.14 -30.41
N ALA A 145 -2.65 1.12 -29.31
CA ALA A 145 -2.53 2.28 -28.43
C ALA A 145 -1.77 3.43 -29.11
N PRO A 146 -2.25 4.68 -28.97
CA PRO A 146 -1.55 5.83 -29.52
C PRO A 146 -0.20 6.06 -28.84
N TRP A 147 0.76 6.65 -29.58
CA TRP A 147 2.05 7.01 -29.04
C TRP A 147 1.97 8.13 -28.02
N PHE A 148 1.09 9.09 -28.22
CA PHE A 148 0.88 10.25 -27.36
C PHE A 148 -0.57 10.34 -26.95
N GLY A 149 -0.81 10.66 -25.70
CA GLY A 149 -2.14 10.89 -25.16
C GLY A 149 -2.06 11.58 -23.81
N VAL A 150 -3.07 12.37 -23.50
CA VAL A 150 -3.22 13.03 -22.21
C VAL A 150 -4.54 12.59 -21.62
N THR A 151 -4.53 12.18 -20.37
CA THR A 151 -5.75 11.84 -19.64
C THR A 151 -6.60 13.09 -19.48
N THR A 152 -7.83 13.07 -19.97
CA THR A 152 -8.77 14.16 -19.77
C THR A 152 -9.38 14.09 -18.38
N PRO A 153 -9.51 15.23 -17.67
CA PRO A 153 -10.25 15.28 -16.43
C PRO A 153 -11.67 14.70 -16.62
N PHE A 154 -12.12 13.94 -15.63
CA PHE A 154 -13.46 13.34 -15.64
C PHE A 154 -13.79 12.51 -16.89
N HIS A 155 -12.83 11.75 -17.39
CA HIS A 155 -12.98 10.94 -18.62
C HIS A 155 -14.23 10.03 -18.62
N PHE A 156 -14.58 9.47 -17.46
CA PHE A 156 -15.77 8.63 -17.30
C PHE A 156 -17.05 9.41 -17.05
N GLY A 157 -16.99 10.75 -17.11
CA GLY A 157 -18.08 11.67 -16.84
C GLY A 157 -18.04 12.27 -15.43
N VAL A 158 -19.02 13.10 -15.12
CA VAL A 158 -19.08 13.79 -13.80
C VAL A 158 -19.13 12.78 -12.67
N PRO A 159 -18.24 12.89 -11.66
CA PRO A 159 -18.23 12.01 -10.50
C PRO A 159 -19.54 12.06 -9.73
N THR A 160 -19.93 10.93 -9.16
CA THR A 160 -21.09 10.83 -8.26
C THR A 160 -20.61 10.75 -6.81
N PHE A 161 -21.33 11.39 -5.91
CA PHE A 161 -20.96 11.50 -4.51
C PHE A 161 -21.91 10.66 -3.65
N ASN A 162 -21.45 9.48 -3.23
CA ASN A 162 -22.18 8.61 -2.32
C ASN A 162 -21.56 8.71 -0.91
N ALA A 163 -22.38 8.98 0.10
CA ALA A 163 -21.89 9.21 1.46
C ALA A 163 -21.12 7.98 2.03
N ALA A 164 -21.64 6.76 1.81
CA ALA A 164 -20.99 5.54 2.29
C ALA A 164 -19.63 5.31 1.60
N ALA A 165 -19.55 5.56 0.28
CA ALA A 165 -18.31 5.48 -0.48
C ALA A 165 -17.28 6.53 -0.01
N ILE A 166 -17.74 7.76 0.25
CA ILE A 166 -16.89 8.84 0.78
C ILE A 166 -16.35 8.46 2.15
N ILE A 167 -17.19 8.01 3.07
CA ILE A 167 -16.76 7.60 4.43
C ILE A 167 -15.74 6.46 4.34
N ALA A 168 -16.00 5.43 3.55
CA ALA A 168 -15.07 4.33 3.35
C ALA A 168 -13.70 4.82 2.84
N MET A 169 -13.70 5.71 1.85
CA MET A 169 -12.47 6.24 1.28
C MET A 169 -11.75 7.21 2.24
N VAL A 170 -12.47 8.00 3.03
CA VAL A 170 -11.88 8.84 4.09
C VAL A 170 -11.19 7.98 5.14
N ILE A 171 -11.79 6.85 5.56
CA ILE A 171 -11.16 5.91 6.48
C ILE A 171 -9.86 5.35 5.89
N VAL A 172 -9.88 4.96 4.61
CA VAL A 172 -8.66 4.52 3.91
C VAL A 172 -7.59 5.61 3.94
N MET A 173 -7.95 6.86 3.68
CA MET A 173 -6.98 7.96 3.71
C MET A 173 -6.46 8.25 5.12
N LEU A 174 -7.24 8.06 6.17
CA LEU A 174 -6.74 8.13 7.55
C LEU A 174 -5.68 7.04 7.83
N ILE A 175 -5.90 5.83 7.33
CA ILE A 175 -4.92 4.74 7.41
C ILE A 175 -3.65 5.10 6.64
N THR A 176 -3.81 5.63 5.44
CA THR A 176 -2.70 6.10 4.60
C THR A 176 -1.89 7.21 5.28
N MET A 177 -2.55 8.13 6.00
CA MET A 177 -1.86 9.15 6.78
C MET A 177 -0.96 8.55 7.88
N VAL A 178 -1.36 7.44 8.49
CA VAL A 178 -0.53 6.70 9.45
C VAL A 178 0.69 6.10 8.75
N GLU A 179 0.49 5.45 7.60
CA GLU A 179 1.54 4.85 6.77
C GLU A 179 2.56 5.92 6.36
N THR A 180 2.12 7.00 5.71
CA THR A 180 2.98 8.12 5.30
C THR A 180 3.76 8.73 6.47
N THR A 181 3.13 8.85 7.64
CA THR A 181 3.82 9.34 8.84
C THR A 181 4.97 8.42 9.24
N GLY A 182 4.74 7.10 9.22
CA GLY A 182 5.78 6.10 9.47
C GLY A 182 6.94 6.20 8.48
N ASP A 183 6.65 6.36 7.19
CA ASP A 183 7.64 6.49 6.13
C ASP A 183 8.46 7.77 6.24
N VAL A 184 7.82 8.89 6.61
CA VAL A 184 8.50 10.17 6.85
C VAL A 184 9.51 10.02 7.99
N PHE A 185 9.15 9.41 9.11
CA PHE A 185 10.07 9.16 10.22
C PHE A 185 11.20 8.20 9.83
N ALA A 186 10.87 7.10 9.15
CA ALA A 186 11.87 6.13 8.71
C ALA A 186 12.87 6.73 7.70
N CYS A 187 12.41 7.57 6.80
CA CYS A 187 13.26 8.30 5.87
C CYS A 187 14.14 9.33 6.60
N ALA A 188 13.58 10.05 7.55
CA ALA A 188 14.27 11.04 8.37
C ALA A 188 15.44 10.44 9.14
N ASP A 189 15.23 9.27 9.77
CA ASP A 189 16.29 8.50 10.44
C ASP A 189 17.45 8.15 9.50
N ILE A 190 17.16 7.81 8.24
CA ILE A 190 18.18 7.44 7.25
C ILE A 190 18.97 8.67 6.77
N VAL A 191 18.29 9.81 6.65
CA VAL A 191 18.92 11.06 6.16
C VAL A 191 19.49 11.93 7.28
N ASP A 192 19.40 11.48 8.53
CA ASP A 192 19.88 12.16 9.75
C ASP A 192 19.27 13.56 9.89
N LYS A 193 17.95 13.70 9.66
CA LYS A 193 17.23 14.94 9.83
C LYS A 193 16.12 14.84 10.87
N PRO A 194 16.04 15.82 11.81
CA PRO A 194 14.89 15.90 12.69
C PRO A 194 13.63 16.22 11.89
N VAL A 195 12.52 15.62 12.27
CA VAL A 195 11.18 15.85 11.69
C VAL A 195 10.31 16.49 12.74
N ASP A 196 9.69 17.59 12.39
CA ASP A 196 8.69 18.24 13.21
C ASP A 196 7.25 17.98 12.71
N LYS A 197 6.27 18.48 13.47
CA LYS A 197 4.85 18.34 13.11
C LYS A 197 4.52 19.03 11.78
N SER A 198 5.23 20.10 11.42
CA SER A 198 4.99 20.83 10.18
C SER A 198 5.48 20.06 8.96
N ASP A 199 6.54 19.27 9.10
CA ASP A 199 7.05 18.40 8.04
C ASP A 199 6.06 17.27 7.73
N VAL A 200 5.55 16.62 8.78
CA VAL A 200 4.51 15.59 8.63
C VAL A 200 3.24 16.19 8.01
N ALA A 201 2.78 17.33 8.50
CA ALA A 201 1.60 17.99 7.93
C ALA A 201 1.79 18.34 6.44
N ARG A 202 3.00 18.74 6.02
CA ARG A 202 3.32 19.02 4.61
C ARG A 202 3.29 17.76 3.76
N ALA A 203 3.84 16.64 4.26
CA ALA A 203 3.80 15.37 3.58
C ALA A 203 2.36 14.88 3.39
N LEU A 204 1.55 14.91 4.45
CA LEU A 204 0.14 14.51 4.40
C LEU A 204 -0.71 15.42 3.49
N ARG A 205 -0.40 16.72 3.42
CA ARG A 205 -1.04 17.61 2.45
C ARG A 205 -0.67 17.26 1.01
N ALA A 206 0.57 16.83 0.76
CA ALA A 206 0.98 16.38 -0.56
C ALA A 206 0.19 15.12 -0.97
N ASP A 207 -0.01 14.16 -0.05
CA ASP A 207 -0.86 12.99 -0.29
C ASP A 207 -2.31 13.37 -0.58
N GLY A 208 -2.87 14.29 0.21
CA GLY A 208 -4.24 14.78 0.00
C GLY A 208 -4.42 15.47 -1.35
N LEU A 209 -3.47 16.35 -1.71
CA LEU A 209 -3.50 17.07 -2.99
C LEU A 209 -3.33 16.10 -4.18
N SER A 210 -2.34 15.19 -4.12
CA SER A 210 -2.11 14.21 -5.18
C SER A 210 -3.30 13.27 -5.35
N THR A 211 -3.94 12.83 -4.26
CA THR A 211 -5.15 12.01 -4.28
C THR A 211 -6.32 12.76 -4.91
N THR A 212 -6.51 14.05 -4.57
CA THR A 212 -7.57 14.88 -5.18
C THR A 212 -7.35 15.03 -6.68
N LEU A 213 -6.13 15.37 -7.10
CA LEU A 213 -5.77 15.46 -8.51
C LEU A 213 -5.90 14.10 -9.21
N GLY A 214 -5.51 13.01 -8.53
CA GLY A 214 -5.69 11.66 -9.03
C GLY A 214 -7.15 11.34 -9.32
N GLY A 215 -8.06 11.64 -8.41
CA GLY A 215 -9.50 11.44 -8.61
C GLY A 215 -10.07 12.24 -9.78
N ILE A 216 -9.60 13.50 -9.98
CA ILE A 216 -9.97 14.33 -11.12
C ILE A 216 -9.44 13.74 -12.45
N LEU A 217 -8.22 13.19 -12.44
CA LEU A 217 -7.55 12.59 -13.58
C LEU A 217 -7.84 11.08 -13.74
N ASN A 218 -8.87 10.58 -13.08
CA ASN A 218 -9.35 9.19 -13.15
C ASN A 218 -8.31 8.16 -12.64
N SER A 219 -7.61 8.51 -11.58
CA SER A 219 -6.63 7.65 -10.92
C SER A 219 -7.04 7.37 -9.47
N PHE A 220 -6.21 6.59 -8.79
CA PHE A 220 -6.43 6.06 -7.46
C PHE A 220 -5.80 6.96 -6.38
N PRO A 221 -6.11 6.73 -5.08
CA PRO A 221 -5.44 7.43 -3.99
C PRO A 221 -3.93 7.17 -3.98
N TYR A 222 -3.16 8.19 -3.65
CA TYR A 222 -1.71 8.13 -3.57
C TYR A 222 -1.23 8.13 -2.11
N THR A 223 -0.03 7.62 -1.91
CA THR A 223 0.70 7.61 -0.63
C THR A 223 2.20 7.57 -0.90
N CYS A 224 3.01 7.83 0.11
CA CYS A 224 4.42 7.48 0.11
C CYS A 224 4.57 5.96 -0.10
N PHE A 225 5.67 5.53 -0.70
CA PHE A 225 5.94 4.13 -0.98
C PHE A 225 7.08 3.65 -0.07
N ALA A 226 6.72 2.87 0.95
CA ALA A 226 7.61 2.44 2.03
C ALA A 226 8.89 1.75 1.54
N GLU A 227 8.82 0.97 0.44
CA GLU A 227 9.97 0.28 -0.14
C GLU A 227 11.05 1.24 -0.62
N ASN A 228 10.69 2.47 -1.03
CA ASN A 228 11.65 3.48 -1.43
C ASN A 228 12.51 3.99 -0.27
N VAL A 229 12.03 3.87 0.97
CA VAL A 229 12.83 4.16 2.17
C VAL A 229 14.03 3.21 2.25
N GLY A 230 13.80 1.91 1.95
CA GLY A 230 14.87 0.93 1.81
C GLY A 230 15.87 1.27 0.70
N LEU A 231 15.38 1.83 -0.42
CA LEU A 231 16.21 2.26 -1.54
C LEU A 231 17.15 3.42 -1.15
N VAL A 232 16.66 4.40 -0.41
CA VAL A 232 17.49 5.51 0.11
C VAL A 232 18.62 4.97 0.99
N ARG A 233 18.34 3.98 1.84
CA ARG A 233 19.34 3.31 2.68
C ARG A 233 20.43 2.61 1.85
N LEU A 234 20.01 1.89 0.80
CA LEU A 234 20.93 1.11 -0.06
C LEU A 234 21.81 2.01 -0.95
N THR A 235 21.21 3.00 -1.58
CA THR A 235 21.91 3.89 -2.53
C THR A 235 22.69 4.99 -1.82
N LYS A 236 22.34 5.29 -0.56
CA LYS A 236 22.87 6.43 0.23
C LYS A 236 22.64 7.79 -0.44
N VAL A 237 21.72 7.87 -1.40
CA VAL A 237 21.35 9.12 -2.06
C VAL A 237 20.26 9.79 -1.24
N LYS A 238 20.65 10.83 -0.50
CA LYS A 238 19.80 11.55 0.46
C LYS A 238 19.16 12.82 -0.12
N SER A 239 19.20 13.02 -1.44
CA SER A 239 18.72 14.25 -2.08
C SER A 239 17.23 14.15 -2.42
N ARG A 240 16.44 15.12 -1.93
CA ARG A 240 15.02 15.27 -2.29
C ARG A 240 14.78 15.48 -3.80
N TYR A 241 15.76 16.02 -4.50
CA TYR A 241 15.65 16.27 -5.95
C TYR A 241 15.58 14.98 -6.76
N VAL A 242 16.10 13.86 -6.25
CA VAL A 242 15.96 12.56 -6.91
C VAL A 242 14.49 12.16 -7.01
N VAL A 243 13.74 12.33 -5.92
CA VAL A 243 12.29 12.02 -5.90
C VAL A 243 11.52 12.97 -6.82
N ALA A 244 11.85 14.28 -6.81
CA ALA A 244 11.24 15.25 -7.71
C ALA A 244 11.51 14.90 -9.19
N THR A 245 12.74 14.51 -9.52
CA THR A 245 13.12 14.09 -10.89
C THR A 245 12.38 12.80 -11.29
N ALA A 246 12.26 11.84 -10.38
CA ALA A 246 11.47 10.63 -10.62
C ALA A 246 10.01 10.96 -10.93
N GLY A 247 9.39 11.91 -10.21
CA GLY A 247 8.05 12.41 -10.51
C GLY A 247 7.92 13.02 -11.91
N ILE A 248 8.92 13.81 -12.34
CA ILE A 248 8.97 14.36 -13.70
C ILE A 248 9.04 13.23 -14.73
N PHE A 249 9.90 12.22 -14.54
CA PHE A 249 9.97 11.06 -15.43
C PHE A 249 8.64 10.31 -15.48
N MET A 250 7.94 10.12 -14.36
CA MET A 250 6.62 9.50 -14.33
C MET A 250 5.59 10.30 -15.12
N MET A 251 5.60 11.63 -15.03
CA MET A 251 4.72 12.48 -15.85
C MET A 251 5.03 12.34 -17.34
N ILE A 252 6.31 12.30 -17.73
CA ILE A 252 6.73 12.09 -19.13
C ILE A 252 6.25 10.72 -19.61
N ILE A 253 6.45 9.65 -18.84
CA ILE A 253 6.00 8.29 -19.18
C ILE A 253 4.47 8.25 -19.33
N GLY A 254 3.74 8.99 -18.47
CA GLY A 254 2.27 9.08 -18.55
C GLY A 254 1.72 9.70 -19.85
N ILE A 255 2.54 10.43 -20.62
CA ILE A 255 2.17 10.98 -21.93
C ILE A 255 2.16 9.89 -23.02
N PHE A 256 2.72 8.72 -22.74
CA PHE A 256 2.81 7.60 -23.67
C PHE A 256 1.82 6.47 -23.33
N PRO A 257 0.56 6.48 -23.81
CA PRO A 257 -0.42 5.42 -23.54
C PRO A 257 0.06 4.03 -23.94
N LYS A 258 0.94 3.94 -24.92
CA LYS A 258 1.58 2.68 -25.33
C LYS A 258 2.34 2.00 -24.19
N VAL A 259 2.99 2.77 -23.31
CA VAL A 259 3.67 2.23 -22.13
C VAL A 259 2.63 1.68 -21.14
N GLY A 260 1.53 2.42 -20.92
CA GLY A 260 0.42 1.95 -20.09
C GLY A 260 -0.20 0.66 -20.63
N ALA A 261 -0.42 0.57 -21.94
CA ALA A 261 -0.92 -0.64 -22.59
C ALA A 261 0.05 -1.82 -22.43
N ALA A 262 1.36 -1.58 -22.53
CA ALA A 262 2.38 -2.62 -22.30
C ALA A 262 2.36 -3.14 -20.85
N VAL A 263 2.19 -2.26 -19.88
CA VAL A 263 2.04 -2.65 -18.47
C VAL A 263 0.73 -3.43 -18.26
N ALA A 264 -0.36 -3.02 -18.91
CA ALA A 264 -1.64 -3.72 -18.82
C ALA A 264 -1.62 -5.11 -19.51
N ALA A 265 -0.67 -5.36 -20.40
CA ALA A 265 -0.47 -6.65 -21.06
C ALA A 265 0.31 -7.67 -20.20
N ILE A 266 0.79 -7.28 -19.03
CA ILE A 266 1.46 -8.20 -18.10
C ILE A 266 0.47 -9.27 -17.65
N PRO A 267 0.76 -10.57 -17.84
CA PRO A 267 -0.15 -11.63 -17.43
C PRO A 267 -0.42 -11.64 -15.93
N PRO A 268 -1.67 -11.87 -15.48
CA PRO A 268 -1.98 -11.95 -14.04
C PRO A 268 -1.06 -12.90 -13.25
N PRO A 269 -0.70 -14.12 -13.72
CA PRO A 269 0.22 -14.99 -12.99
C PRO A 269 1.61 -14.38 -12.75
N VAL A 270 2.10 -13.55 -13.69
CA VAL A 270 3.38 -12.84 -13.52
C VAL A 270 3.25 -11.77 -12.44
N LEU A 271 2.14 -11.00 -12.47
CA LEU A 271 1.82 -10.04 -11.42
C LEU A 271 1.71 -10.73 -10.06
N GLY A 272 1.01 -11.86 -9.97
CA GLY A 272 0.86 -12.63 -8.74
C GLY A 272 2.20 -13.08 -8.17
N GLY A 273 3.09 -13.65 -9.00
CA GLY A 273 4.44 -14.04 -8.59
C GLY A 273 5.27 -12.88 -8.04
N ALA A 274 5.23 -11.73 -8.70
CA ALA A 274 5.91 -10.51 -8.26
C ALA A 274 5.26 -9.92 -6.99
N SER A 275 3.94 -9.94 -6.90
CA SER A 275 3.17 -9.41 -5.77
C SER A 275 3.41 -10.20 -4.49
N PHE A 276 3.65 -11.51 -4.55
CA PHE A 276 4.06 -12.29 -3.38
C PHE A 276 5.35 -11.74 -2.77
N ALA A 277 6.34 -11.40 -3.59
CA ALA A 277 7.58 -10.81 -3.10
C ALA A 277 7.33 -9.40 -2.53
N LEU A 278 6.55 -8.55 -3.21
CA LEU A 278 6.27 -7.17 -2.78
C LEU A 278 5.45 -7.15 -1.49
N PHE A 279 4.29 -7.79 -1.46
CA PHE A 279 3.40 -7.73 -0.29
C PHE A 279 3.97 -8.47 0.92
N GLY A 280 4.75 -9.54 0.67
CA GLY A 280 5.53 -10.18 1.71
C GLY A 280 6.53 -9.23 2.36
N THR A 281 7.25 -8.41 1.57
CA THR A 281 8.17 -7.40 2.11
C THR A 281 7.45 -6.30 2.88
N VAL A 282 6.27 -5.85 2.43
CA VAL A 282 5.43 -4.89 3.18
C VAL A 282 5.05 -5.46 4.55
N ALA A 283 4.59 -6.72 4.60
CA ALA A 283 4.28 -7.37 5.88
C ALA A 283 5.49 -7.39 6.83
N VAL A 284 6.68 -7.69 6.30
CA VAL A 284 7.93 -7.70 7.08
C VAL A 284 8.31 -6.30 7.58
N VAL A 285 8.08 -5.24 6.79
CA VAL A 285 8.28 -3.85 7.26
C VAL A 285 7.42 -3.56 8.48
N GLY A 286 6.14 -3.97 8.45
CA GLY A 286 5.27 -3.87 9.63
C GLY A 286 5.82 -4.62 10.84
N VAL A 287 6.30 -5.85 10.65
CA VAL A 287 6.96 -6.65 11.71
C VAL A 287 8.22 -5.96 12.24
N GLN A 288 9.02 -5.32 11.39
CA GLN A 288 10.20 -4.56 11.82
C GLN A 288 9.84 -3.38 12.73
N ILE A 289 8.72 -2.69 12.47
CA ILE A 289 8.21 -1.65 13.35
C ILE A 289 7.73 -2.26 14.67
N LEU A 290 7.03 -3.40 14.63
CA LEU A 290 6.57 -4.13 15.82
C LEU A 290 7.72 -4.59 16.73
N ARG A 291 8.93 -4.81 16.22
CA ARG A 291 10.11 -5.10 17.05
C ARG A 291 10.45 -4.02 18.08
N ARG A 292 9.95 -2.79 17.89
CA ARG A 292 10.12 -1.67 18.82
C ARG A 292 9.06 -1.67 19.94
N VAL A 293 8.09 -2.58 19.86
CA VAL A 293 6.96 -2.69 20.81
C VAL A 293 7.34 -3.64 21.94
N ASP A 294 7.02 -3.25 23.17
CA ASP A 294 7.13 -4.14 24.31
C ASP A 294 5.92 -5.10 24.33
N PHE A 295 6.17 -6.36 23.99
CA PHE A 295 5.18 -7.44 24.00
C PHE A 295 5.12 -8.19 25.34
N HIS A 296 5.89 -7.79 26.37
CA HIS A 296 5.64 -8.23 27.75
C HIS A 296 4.38 -7.56 28.31
N ASP A 297 3.99 -6.40 27.76
CA ASP A 297 2.69 -5.80 28.02
C ASP A 297 1.60 -6.52 27.20
N GLU A 298 0.76 -7.30 27.89
CA GLU A 298 -0.34 -8.07 27.28
C GLU A 298 -1.32 -7.20 26.49
N ARG A 299 -1.43 -5.90 26.80
CA ARG A 299 -2.27 -4.95 26.06
C ARG A 299 -1.83 -4.83 24.60
N ASN A 300 -0.52 -4.72 24.36
CA ASN A 300 0.03 -4.65 23.02
C ASN A 300 -0.16 -5.96 22.24
N VAL A 301 -0.08 -7.10 22.94
CA VAL A 301 -0.36 -8.42 22.37
C VAL A 301 -1.82 -8.49 21.90
N ILE A 302 -2.76 -8.05 22.75
CA ILE A 302 -4.20 -8.05 22.41
C ILE A 302 -4.49 -7.12 21.24
N VAL A 303 -3.91 -5.91 21.21
CA VAL A 303 -4.07 -4.97 20.09
C VAL A 303 -3.66 -5.64 18.78
N LEU A 304 -2.48 -6.25 18.72
CA LEU A 304 -1.99 -6.92 17.52
C LEU A 304 -2.86 -8.12 17.14
N ALA A 305 -3.11 -9.03 18.10
CA ALA A 305 -3.77 -10.31 17.85
C ALA A 305 -5.22 -10.11 17.34
N ILE A 306 -6.00 -9.29 18.03
CA ILE A 306 -7.40 -9.05 17.66
C ILE A 306 -7.50 -8.27 16.37
N SER A 307 -6.63 -7.28 16.14
CA SER A 307 -6.63 -6.52 14.90
C SER A 307 -6.28 -7.40 13.68
N MET A 308 -5.33 -8.30 13.81
CA MET A 308 -5.01 -9.29 12.77
C MET A 308 -6.18 -10.24 12.51
N ALA A 309 -6.83 -10.75 13.57
CA ALA A 309 -8.00 -11.62 13.44
C ALA A 309 -9.14 -10.90 12.69
N MET A 310 -9.44 -9.66 13.08
CA MET A 310 -10.48 -8.86 12.44
C MET A 310 -10.16 -8.48 10.99
N ALA A 311 -8.88 -8.36 10.64
CA ALA A 311 -8.46 -8.12 9.26
C ALA A 311 -8.60 -9.37 8.37
N ILE A 312 -8.24 -10.54 8.90
CA ILE A 312 -8.28 -11.80 8.15
C ILE A 312 -9.71 -12.28 7.94
N THR A 313 -10.61 -12.03 8.88
CA THR A 313 -11.99 -12.53 8.85
C THR A 313 -12.73 -12.18 7.55
N PRO A 314 -12.89 -10.91 7.13
CA PRO A 314 -13.58 -10.61 5.87
C PRO A 314 -12.76 -11.01 4.62
N THR A 315 -11.44 -11.15 4.76
CA THR A 315 -10.57 -11.57 3.65
C THR A 315 -10.79 -13.05 3.31
N VAL A 316 -10.96 -13.89 4.33
CA VAL A 316 -11.19 -15.34 4.17
C VAL A 316 -12.66 -15.66 3.90
N TYR A 317 -13.57 -14.95 4.58
CA TYR A 317 -15.00 -15.13 4.46
C TYR A 317 -15.69 -13.82 4.06
N PRO A 318 -15.66 -13.43 2.78
CA PRO A 318 -16.23 -12.15 2.32
C PRO A 318 -17.72 -11.97 2.57
N THR A 319 -18.45 -13.08 2.76
CA THR A 319 -19.90 -13.08 3.00
C THR A 319 -20.32 -13.03 4.47
N ILE A 320 -19.33 -13.03 5.40
CA ILE A 320 -19.64 -13.07 6.85
C ILE A 320 -20.48 -11.87 7.32
N PHE A 321 -20.35 -10.75 6.62
CA PHE A 321 -21.08 -9.52 6.92
C PHE A 321 -22.21 -9.23 5.91
N ALA A 322 -22.71 -10.26 5.18
CA ALA A 322 -23.71 -10.08 4.14
C ALA A 322 -25.04 -9.46 4.64
N GLU A 323 -25.43 -9.75 5.89
CA GLU A 323 -26.66 -9.24 6.52
C GLU A 323 -26.58 -7.77 6.96
N PHE A 324 -25.38 -7.17 6.97
CA PHE A 324 -25.24 -5.76 7.35
C PHE A 324 -25.72 -4.82 6.25
N PRO A 325 -26.25 -3.63 6.60
CA PRO A 325 -26.59 -2.60 5.63
C PRO A 325 -25.40 -2.28 4.72
N GLU A 326 -25.68 -1.99 3.43
CA GLU A 326 -24.67 -1.83 2.38
C GLU A 326 -23.59 -0.81 2.75
N GLY A 327 -23.96 0.33 3.35
CA GLY A 327 -22.99 1.34 3.77
C GLY A 327 -22.00 0.85 4.83
N VAL A 328 -22.48 0.05 5.80
CA VAL A 328 -21.63 -0.56 6.83
C VAL A 328 -20.78 -1.66 6.22
N ARG A 329 -21.39 -2.51 5.39
CA ARG A 329 -20.70 -3.61 4.70
C ARG A 329 -19.53 -3.14 3.85
N THR A 330 -19.68 -2.02 3.16
CA THR A 330 -18.58 -1.43 2.36
C THR A 330 -17.34 -1.13 3.20
N ILE A 331 -17.54 -0.74 4.46
CA ILE A 331 -16.45 -0.43 5.39
C ILE A 331 -15.85 -1.70 5.99
N ILE A 332 -16.70 -2.61 6.50
CA ILE A 332 -16.25 -3.77 7.28
C ILE A 332 -15.79 -4.95 6.42
N ASN A 333 -16.19 -5.02 5.15
CA ASN A 333 -15.71 -6.07 4.23
C ASN A 333 -14.25 -5.88 3.78
N SER A 334 -13.67 -4.69 3.99
CA SER A 334 -12.24 -4.49 3.77
C SER A 334 -11.45 -4.97 4.99
N GLY A 335 -10.70 -6.06 4.86
CA GLY A 335 -9.85 -6.56 5.93
C GLY A 335 -8.85 -5.53 6.44
N ILE A 336 -8.27 -4.73 5.53
CA ILE A 336 -7.36 -3.64 5.89
C ILE A 336 -8.07 -2.61 6.76
N THR A 337 -9.26 -2.14 6.33
CA THR A 337 -10.03 -1.13 7.06
C THR A 337 -10.47 -1.65 8.43
N MET A 338 -11.04 -2.87 8.46
CA MET A 338 -11.54 -3.49 9.68
C MET A 338 -10.43 -3.70 10.72
N GLY A 339 -9.31 -4.28 10.29
CA GLY A 339 -8.16 -4.50 11.17
C GLY A 339 -7.53 -3.20 11.66
N SER A 340 -7.43 -2.18 10.81
CA SER A 340 -6.85 -0.88 11.18
C SER A 340 -7.74 -0.12 12.16
N ILE A 341 -9.05 -0.09 11.94
CA ILE A 341 -10.00 0.51 12.89
C ILE A 341 -9.89 -0.21 14.25
N THR A 342 -9.84 -1.54 14.24
CA THR A 342 -9.69 -2.34 15.46
C THR A 342 -8.40 -2.00 16.19
N ALA A 343 -7.27 -1.89 15.49
CA ALA A 343 -5.98 -1.52 16.09
C ALA A 343 -6.03 -0.15 16.79
N ILE A 344 -6.63 0.84 16.12
CA ILE A 344 -6.78 2.19 16.67
C ILE A 344 -7.68 2.18 17.91
N LEU A 345 -8.85 1.55 17.80
CA LEU A 345 -9.83 1.50 18.90
C LEU A 345 -9.28 0.77 20.12
N LEU A 346 -8.67 -0.41 19.93
CA LEU A 346 -8.09 -1.16 21.04
C LEU A 346 -6.92 -0.41 21.68
N ASN A 347 -6.09 0.26 20.90
CA ASN A 347 -5.03 1.10 21.43
C ASN A 347 -5.58 2.26 22.24
N LEU A 348 -6.66 2.90 21.79
CA LEU A 348 -7.34 3.96 22.55
C LEU A 348 -7.88 3.42 23.89
N ILE A 349 -8.52 2.26 23.88
CA ILE A 349 -9.13 1.66 25.07
C ILE A 349 -8.05 1.23 26.07
N PHE A 350 -7.05 0.48 25.62
CA PHE A 350 -6.07 -0.16 26.52
C PHE A 350 -4.90 0.74 26.89
N ASN A 351 -4.42 1.56 25.96
CA ASN A 351 -3.18 2.32 26.16
C ASN A 351 -3.42 3.81 26.45
N VAL A 352 -4.52 4.39 25.93
CA VAL A 352 -4.79 5.83 26.13
C VAL A 352 -5.76 6.06 27.29
N TRP A 353 -6.91 5.36 27.32
CA TRP A 353 -7.92 5.54 28.39
C TRP A 353 -7.70 4.64 29.59
N GLY A 354 -7.12 3.45 29.41
CA GLY A 354 -6.88 2.47 30.49
C GLY A 354 -5.47 2.48 31.08
N GLY A 355 -4.55 3.28 30.56
CA GLY A 355 -3.15 3.30 30.95
C GLY A 355 -2.80 4.45 31.90
N ASN A 356 -2.00 4.16 32.96
CA ASN A 356 -1.28 5.20 33.70
C ASN A 356 -0.44 6.02 32.71
N SER A 357 -0.58 7.35 32.73
CA SER A 357 -0.01 8.32 31.78
C SER A 357 1.53 8.34 31.68
N ASN A 358 2.25 7.46 32.38
CA ASN A 358 3.72 7.44 32.45
C ASN A 358 4.40 6.75 31.24
N LEU A 359 3.64 6.11 30.31
CA LEU A 359 4.22 5.44 29.13
C LEU A 359 4.20 6.27 27.86
N VAL A 360 3.52 7.40 27.85
CA VAL A 360 3.41 8.28 26.67
C VAL A 360 4.69 9.09 26.43
N THR A 361 5.60 9.17 27.39
CA THR A 361 6.80 10.02 27.32
C THR A 361 8.08 9.30 26.87
N LYS A 362 8.04 8.00 26.57
CA LYS A 362 9.17 7.30 25.92
C LYS A 362 9.04 7.24 24.41
N VAL A 363 8.71 8.36 23.79
CA VAL A 363 8.96 8.56 22.37
C VAL A 363 10.42 8.96 22.25
N LEU A 364 11.25 7.96 21.87
CA LEU A 364 12.64 8.05 21.44
C LEU A 364 13.54 8.97 22.27
N PRO A 365 14.45 8.43 23.08
CA PRO A 365 15.66 9.17 23.37
C PRO A 365 16.37 9.36 22.02
N THR A 366 16.57 10.62 21.61
CA THR A 366 17.65 10.96 20.68
C THR A 366 18.90 10.23 21.18
N PRO A 367 19.61 9.45 20.36
CA PRO A 367 20.91 8.93 20.75
C PRO A 367 21.76 10.15 21.14
N GLN A 368 22.09 10.27 22.40
CA GLN A 368 23.13 11.17 22.81
C GLN A 368 24.41 10.67 22.15
N HIS A 369 25.15 11.59 21.56
CA HIS A 369 26.34 11.36 20.75
C HIS A 369 27.50 10.71 21.56
N ASP A 370 27.28 10.36 22.81
CA ASP A 370 28.29 9.87 23.76
C ASP A 370 28.38 8.34 23.88
N ASP A 371 27.47 7.58 23.22
CA ASP A 371 27.48 6.11 23.27
C ASP A 371 28.19 5.46 22.05
N VAL A 372 28.93 6.20 21.29
CA VAL A 372 29.83 5.63 20.28
C VAL A 372 31.12 5.20 21.00
N LEU A 373 31.11 3.94 21.45
CA LEU A 373 32.36 3.28 21.85
C LEU A 373 33.39 3.48 20.71
N SER A 374 34.47 4.17 21.04
CA SER A 374 35.57 4.40 20.13
C SER A 374 36.12 3.04 19.68
N ILE A 375 36.41 2.91 18.38
CA ILE A 375 36.97 1.70 17.74
C ILE A 375 38.26 1.22 18.45
N ASP A 376 38.86 2.04 19.29
CA ASP A 376 40.07 1.74 20.06
C ASP A 376 39.82 0.83 21.28
N GLN A 377 38.58 0.57 21.68
CA GLN A 377 38.26 -0.32 22.81
C GLN A 377 37.89 -1.76 22.40
N ILE A 378 37.86 -2.06 21.10
CA ILE A 378 37.54 -3.41 20.58
C ILE A 378 38.82 -4.22 20.29
N ASN A 379 40.00 -3.61 20.36
CA ASN A 379 41.31 -4.24 20.05
C ASN A 379 42.19 -4.45 21.30
N GLN A 380 41.64 -4.58 22.50
CA GLN A 380 42.36 -5.06 23.69
C GLN A 380 41.81 -6.40 24.18
#